data_7a5fa7bc04c3df1391fbe0187e6a7aa6
#
_entry.id   7a5fa7bc04c3df1391fbe0187e6a7aa6
#
_cell.length_a   1.000
_cell.length_b   1.000
_cell.length_c   1.000
_cell.angle_alpha   90.00
_cell.angle_beta   90.00
_cell.angle_gamma   90.00
#
_symmetry.space_group_name_H-M   'P 1'
#
loop_
_entity.id
_entity.type
_entity.pdbx_description
1 polymer ?
#
loop_
_entity_poly.entity_id
_entity_poly.type
_entity_poly.pdbx_seq_one_letter_code
_entity_poly.pdbx_strand_id
1 'polypeptide(L)'
;MATRPLEPDPAAGLSEKENSHMSVFGANETIKQAVLSWDGVAAYPHRYGGTEYRLGKREIGHVHGDSLVDIPFPTKVRNELVSAGRAEPHHVLPKSGWVSVYLRAATDVERAIELLRFSFDLAAQKAPK
;
A
#
# COMPACT_ATOMS: atom_id res chain seq x y z
N MET A 1 23.52 -11.39 -21.50
CA MET A 1 23.22 -11.18 -21.10
C MET A 1 22.87 -11.19 -20.47
N ALA A 2 22.84 -11.13 -20.30
CA ALA A 2 22.43 -11.02 -19.54
C ALA A 2 22.10 -11.10 -18.80
N THR A 3 22.17 -11.05 -18.78
CA THR A 3 21.83 -10.99 -17.97
C THR A 3 21.45 -11.20 -17.24
N ARG A 4 21.52 -11.23 -17.14
CA ARG A 4 21.11 -11.30 -16.30
C ARG A 4 20.73 -11.47 -15.61
N PRO A 5 20.73 -11.59 -15.66
CA PRO A 5 20.34 -11.75 -14.75
C PRO A 5 20.13 -12.07 -13.85
N LEU A 6 20.38 -12.03 -13.68
CA LEU A 6 20.15 -12.20 -12.88
C LEU A 6 19.95 -12.52 -12.24
N GLU A 7 20.12 -12.61 -12.35
CA GLU A 7 19.89 -12.66 -11.64
C GLU A 7 19.56 -12.96 -10.92
N PRO A 8 19.57 -13.22 -10.79
CA PRO A 8 19.23 -13.52 -9.86
C PRO A 8 19.02 -13.97 -9.25
N ASP A 9 19.19 -14.20 -9.22
CA ASP A 9 18.91 -14.57 -8.59
C ASP A 9 19.00 -14.98 -8.01
N PRO A 10 19.39 -14.71 -8.27
CA PRO A 10 19.48 -15.23 -7.33
C PRO A 10 19.01 -15.09 -6.45
N ALA A 11 19.07 -14.32 -6.66
CA ALA A 11 18.30 -14.57 -5.62
C ALA A 11 17.40 -15.60 -5.88
N ALA A 12 17.58 -16.04 -6.91
CA ALA A 12 16.90 -17.24 -7.12
C ALA A 12 17.05 -17.99 -5.84
N GLY A 13 16.11 -18.66 -5.44
CA GLY A 13 16.17 -19.32 -4.18
C GLY A 13 15.92 -18.43 -2.98
N LEU A 14 15.50 -17.21 -3.24
CA LEU A 14 15.06 -16.39 -2.12
C LEU A 14 13.89 -17.04 -1.43
N SER A 15 13.91 -17.02 -0.12
CA SER A 15 12.82 -17.58 0.65
C SER A 15 11.61 -16.66 0.58
N GLU A 16 10.46 -17.18 0.90
CA GLU A 16 9.24 -16.38 1.04
C GLU A 16 9.47 -15.25 2.04
N LYS A 17 10.15 -15.56 3.10
CA LYS A 17 10.43 -14.57 4.14
C LYS A 17 11.25 -13.42 3.57
N GLU A 18 12.25 -13.73 2.75
CA GLU A 18 13.06 -12.69 2.14
C GLU A 18 12.24 -11.85 1.18
N ASN A 19 11.35 -12.50 0.42
CA ASN A 19 10.47 -11.77 -0.48
C ASN A 19 9.56 -10.81 0.27
N SER A 20 9.09 -11.20 1.45
CA SER A 20 8.22 -10.33 2.23
C SER A 20 8.96 -9.14 2.82
N HIS A 21 10.31 -9.14 2.76
CA HIS A 21 11.13 -8.02 3.20
C HIS A 21 11.62 -7.15 2.04
N MET A 22 11.18 -7.45 0.82
CA MET A 22 11.56 -6.62 -0.31
C MET A 22 10.98 -5.22 -0.16
N SER A 23 11.69 -4.26 -0.71
CA SER A 23 11.28 -2.87 -0.63
C SER A 23 11.68 -2.16 -1.93
N VAL A 24 11.11 -0.97 -2.13
CA VAL A 24 11.47 -0.10 -3.25
C VAL A 24 12.03 1.17 -2.66
N PHE A 25 13.31 1.43 -2.90
CA PHE A 25 13.98 2.59 -2.34
C PHE A 25 13.22 3.87 -2.66
N GLY A 26 12.94 4.66 -1.64
CA GLY A 26 12.26 5.95 -1.81
C GLY A 26 10.74 5.86 -1.95
N ALA A 27 10.17 4.64 -1.88
CA ALA A 27 8.73 4.47 -2.04
C ALA A 27 7.94 5.26 -1.00
N ASN A 28 8.40 5.23 0.25
CA ASN A 28 7.71 5.95 1.31
C ASN A 28 7.60 7.44 0.99
N GLU A 29 8.67 8.04 0.51
CA GLU A 29 8.68 9.46 0.17
C GLU A 29 7.83 9.75 -1.06
N THR A 30 7.90 8.90 -2.07
CA THR A 30 7.09 9.05 -3.28
C THR A 30 5.60 9.02 -2.95
N ILE A 31 5.20 8.05 -2.13
CA ILE A 31 3.81 7.94 -1.71
C ILE A 31 3.41 9.15 -0.88
N LYS A 32 4.26 9.57 0.04
CA LYS A 32 3.98 10.73 0.89
C LYS A 32 3.72 11.98 0.06
N GLN A 33 4.56 12.24 -0.93
CA GLN A 33 4.39 13.42 -1.78
C GLN A 33 3.07 13.36 -2.54
N ALA A 34 2.70 12.20 -3.06
CA ALA A 34 1.45 12.06 -3.79
C ALA A 34 0.26 12.26 -2.87
N VAL A 35 0.24 11.56 -1.73
CA VAL A 35 -0.93 11.53 -0.85
C VAL A 35 -1.14 12.89 -0.18
N LEU A 36 -0.08 13.54 0.24
CA LEU A 36 -0.19 14.85 0.89
C LEU A 36 -0.56 15.97 -0.08
N SER A 37 -0.50 15.71 -1.39
CA SER A 37 -0.97 16.68 -2.38
C SER A 37 -2.50 16.69 -2.50
N TRP A 38 -3.18 15.67 -1.98
CA TRP A 38 -4.63 15.59 -2.05
C TRP A 38 -5.24 16.47 -0.96
N ASP A 39 -6.28 17.21 -1.34
CA ASP A 39 -6.87 18.22 -0.47
C ASP A 39 -7.39 17.61 0.82
N GLY A 40 -6.94 18.16 1.94
CA GLY A 40 -7.42 17.77 3.26
C GLY A 40 -6.71 16.59 3.91
N VAL A 41 -5.76 15.97 3.23
CA VAL A 41 -5.06 14.81 3.81
C VAL A 41 -3.95 15.28 4.74
N ALA A 42 -3.85 14.61 5.89
CA ALA A 42 -2.78 14.84 6.84
C ALA A 42 -2.11 13.53 7.22
N ALA A 43 -0.85 13.62 7.61
CA ALA A 43 -0.05 12.45 7.99
C ALA A 43 0.14 12.41 9.49
N TYR A 44 0.09 11.22 10.06
CA TYR A 44 0.27 10.99 11.49
C TYR A 44 1.18 9.77 11.68
N PRO A 45 1.93 9.71 12.77
CA PRO A 45 2.67 8.49 13.07
C PRO A 45 1.68 7.36 13.36
N HIS A 46 1.92 6.19 12.78
CA HIS A 46 1.10 5.01 13.05
C HIS A 46 1.61 4.37 14.35
N ARG A 47 0.68 3.88 15.18
CA ARG A 47 1.03 3.38 16.51
C ARG A 47 1.98 2.18 16.49
N TYR A 48 2.01 1.45 15.39
CA TYR A 48 2.89 0.29 15.23
C TYR A 48 4.05 0.60 14.29
N GLY A 49 4.35 1.88 14.10
CA GLY A 49 5.39 2.33 13.18
C GLY A 49 4.82 2.68 11.82
N GLY A 50 5.58 3.44 11.05
CA GLY A 50 5.11 3.90 9.75
C GLY A 50 4.29 5.17 9.82
N THR A 51 3.63 5.48 8.73
CA THR A 51 2.87 6.73 8.58
C THR A 51 1.42 6.42 8.22
N GLU A 52 0.52 7.02 8.95
CA GLU A 52 -0.92 6.90 8.73
C GLU A 52 -1.43 8.18 8.08
N TYR A 53 -2.22 8.04 7.01
CA TYR A 53 -2.80 9.17 6.30
C TYR A 53 -4.29 9.23 6.59
N ARG A 54 -4.81 10.43 6.85
CA ARG A 54 -6.22 10.62 7.20
C ARG A 54 -6.82 11.77 6.43
N LEU A 55 -8.11 11.62 6.14
CA LEU A 55 -8.95 12.71 5.67
C LEU A 55 -9.93 13.00 6.82
N GLY A 56 -9.67 14.06 7.57
CA GLY A 56 -10.38 14.32 8.81
C GLY A 56 -10.08 13.21 9.82
N LYS A 57 -11.11 12.58 10.33
CA LYS A 57 -10.94 11.48 11.28
C LYS A 57 -10.82 10.12 10.62
N ARG A 58 -10.95 10.08 9.30
CA ARG A 58 -11.02 8.81 8.58
C ARG A 58 -9.66 8.44 8.03
N GLU A 59 -9.20 7.29 8.41
CA GLU A 59 -7.94 6.79 7.85
C GLU A 59 -8.14 6.33 6.41
N ILE A 60 -7.24 6.75 5.51
CA ILE A 60 -7.27 6.31 4.12
C ILE A 60 -6.19 5.26 3.84
N GLY A 61 -5.27 5.04 4.77
CA GLY A 61 -4.27 4.01 4.65
C GLY A 61 -3.04 4.34 5.46
N HIS A 62 -2.16 3.35 5.62
CA HIS A 62 -0.88 3.60 6.28
C HIS A 62 0.23 2.85 5.57
N VAL A 63 1.44 3.40 5.68
CA VAL A 63 2.60 2.96 4.92
C VAL A 63 3.68 2.53 5.91
N HIS A 64 4.22 1.33 5.69
CA HIS A 64 5.30 0.77 6.50
C HIS A 64 6.60 0.91 5.72
N GLY A 65 7.31 2.03 5.91
CA GLY A 65 8.56 2.29 5.22
C GLY A 65 8.42 2.18 3.70
N ASP A 66 9.36 1.48 3.08
CA ASP A 66 9.39 1.32 1.62
C ASP A 66 8.87 -0.04 1.17
N SER A 67 8.19 -0.79 2.05
CA SER A 67 7.90 -2.20 1.77
C SER A 67 6.43 -2.58 1.72
N LEU A 68 5.53 -1.81 2.35
CA LEU A 68 4.15 -2.28 2.51
C LEU A 68 3.20 -1.12 2.71
N VAL A 69 2.05 -1.18 2.05
CA VAL A 69 0.96 -0.21 2.24
C VAL A 69 -0.30 -0.99 2.59
N ASP A 70 -0.96 -0.60 3.68
CA ASP A 70 -2.23 -1.20 4.10
C ASP A 70 -3.33 -0.17 3.89
N ILE A 71 -4.44 -0.59 3.28
CA ILE A 71 -5.51 0.32 2.85
C ILE A 71 -6.86 -0.27 3.23
N PRO A 72 -7.75 0.54 3.86
CA PRO A 72 -9.08 0.06 4.24
C PRO A 72 -10.11 0.32 3.16
N PHE A 73 -10.98 -0.66 2.93
CA PHE A 73 -12.08 -0.55 1.97
C PHE A 73 -13.34 -1.20 2.54
N PRO A 74 -14.51 -0.83 2.02
CA PRO A 74 -15.70 -1.65 2.29
C PRO A 74 -15.44 -3.07 1.83
N THR A 75 -16.03 -4.03 2.52
CA THR A 75 -15.78 -5.45 2.26
C THR A 75 -15.98 -5.84 0.79
N LYS A 76 -17.03 -5.31 0.17
CA LYS A 76 -17.29 -5.62 -1.24
C LYS A 76 -16.14 -5.16 -2.14
N VAL A 77 -15.65 -3.94 -1.93
CA VAL A 77 -14.55 -3.40 -2.72
C VAL A 77 -13.28 -4.21 -2.46
N ARG A 78 -13.03 -4.52 -1.18
CA ARG A 78 -11.87 -5.34 -0.81
C ARG A 78 -11.88 -6.67 -1.57
N ASN A 79 -13.04 -7.33 -1.60
CA ASN A 79 -13.14 -8.62 -2.27
C ASN A 79 -12.89 -8.51 -3.77
N GLU A 80 -13.37 -7.44 -4.39
CA GLU A 80 -13.14 -7.20 -5.82
C GLU A 80 -11.67 -6.97 -6.11
N LEU A 81 -11.00 -6.17 -5.27
CA LEU A 81 -9.59 -5.87 -5.46
C LEU A 81 -8.72 -7.11 -5.31
N VAL A 82 -9.00 -7.94 -4.30
CA VAL A 82 -8.24 -9.16 -4.08
C VAL A 82 -8.49 -10.15 -5.22
N SER A 83 -9.74 -10.31 -5.64
CA SER A 83 -10.07 -11.22 -6.75
C SER A 83 -9.41 -10.79 -8.05
N ALA A 84 -9.28 -9.50 -8.27
CA ALA A 84 -8.65 -8.98 -9.49
C ALA A 84 -7.13 -8.97 -9.43
N GLY A 85 -6.55 -9.39 -8.30
CA GLY A 85 -5.09 -9.41 -8.14
C GLY A 85 -4.49 -8.04 -7.94
N ARG A 86 -5.31 -7.03 -7.57
CA ARG A 86 -4.84 -5.66 -7.37
C ARG A 86 -4.23 -5.46 -5.99
N ALA A 87 -4.60 -6.27 -5.05
CA ALA A 87 -4.08 -6.21 -3.69
C ALA A 87 -4.19 -7.59 -3.06
N GLU A 88 -3.58 -7.76 -1.90
CA GLU A 88 -3.62 -9.02 -1.18
C GLU A 88 -4.42 -8.85 0.11
N PRO A 89 -4.95 -9.94 0.67
CA PRO A 89 -5.59 -9.85 1.99
C PRO A 89 -4.62 -9.27 3.00
N HIS A 90 -5.15 -8.54 3.97
CA HIS A 90 -4.31 -7.93 5.00
C HIS A 90 -3.54 -9.01 5.76
N HIS A 91 -2.27 -8.77 6.03
CA HIS A 91 -1.36 -9.77 6.59
C HIS A 91 -1.74 -10.20 8.01
N VAL A 92 -2.46 -9.36 8.75
CA VAL A 92 -2.90 -9.68 10.12
C VAL A 92 -4.41 -9.91 10.16
N LEU A 93 -5.17 -9.18 9.35
CA LEU A 93 -6.63 -9.21 9.35
C LEU A 93 -7.15 -9.66 7.98
N PRO A 94 -6.89 -10.91 7.58
CA PRO A 94 -7.13 -11.33 6.19
C PRO A 94 -8.60 -11.35 5.78
N LYS A 95 -9.51 -11.34 6.73
CA LYS A 95 -10.96 -11.37 6.42
C LYS A 95 -11.63 -10.02 6.65
N SER A 96 -10.84 -8.98 6.94
CA SER A 96 -11.39 -7.64 7.14
C SER A 96 -11.50 -6.90 5.80
N GLY A 97 -11.94 -5.65 5.86
CA GLY A 97 -11.95 -4.78 4.67
C GLY A 97 -10.56 -4.27 4.29
N TRP A 98 -9.55 -4.51 5.11
CA TRP A 98 -8.20 -4.06 4.83
C TRP A 98 -7.53 -4.92 3.77
N VAL A 99 -6.71 -4.28 2.93
CA VAL A 99 -5.87 -4.97 1.95
C VAL A 99 -4.43 -4.54 2.15
N SER A 100 -3.51 -5.36 1.66
CA SER A 100 -2.08 -5.07 1.68
C SER A 100 -1.54 -4.98 0.26
N VAL A 101 -0.70 -3.99 0.01
CA VAL A 101 0.06 -3.88 -1.24
C VAL A 101 1.53 -3.96 -0.86
N TYR A 102 2.18 -5.05 -1.25
CA TYR A 102 3.60 -5.22 -1.00
C TYR A 102 4.40 -4.52 -2.08
N LEU A 103 5.37 -3.72 -1.68
CA LEU A 103 6.15 -2.90 -2.60
C LEU A 103 7.40 -3.65 -3.01
N ARG A 104 7.31 -4.35 -4.14
CA ARG A 104 8.42 -5.16 -4.66
C ARG A 104 9.03 -4.57 -5.92
N ALA A 105 8.29 -3.71 -6.60
CA ALA A 105 8.72 -3.07 -7.84
C ALA A 105 8.07 -1.70 -7.95
N ALA A 106 8.57 -0.87 -8.85
CA ALA A 106 8.03 0.48 -9.04
C ALA A 106 6.55 0.48 -9.38
N THR A 107 6.09 -0.53 -10.15
CA THR A 107 4.68 -0.63 -10.48
C THR A 107 3.80 -0.87 -9.27
N ASP A 108 4.34 -1.51 -8.22
CA ASP A 108 3.59 -1.69 -6.98
C ASP A 108 3.37 -0.36 -6.28
N VAL A 109 4.36 0.54 -6.36
CA VAL A 109 4.24 1.88 -5.76
C VAL A 109 3.13 2.65 -6.47
N GLU A 110 3.09 2.60 -7.80
CA GLU A 110 2.04 3.26 -8.58
C GLU A 110 0.66 2.72 -8.21
N ARG A 111 0.56 1.39 -8.11
CA ARG A 111 -0.72 0.77 -7.75
C ARG A 111 -1.14 1.16 -6.33
N ALA A 112 -0.19 1.20 -5.40
CA ALA A 112 -0.50 1.62 -4.04
C ALA A 112 -1.06 3.03 -4.02
N ILE A 113 -0.48 3.94 -4.79
CA ILE A 113 -0.97 5.32 -4.87
C ILE A 113 -2.37 5.35 -5.47
N GLU A 114 -2.63 4.57 -6.53
CA GLU A 114 -3.96 4.47 -7.11
C GLU A 114 -4.99 3.98 -6.09
N LEU A 115 -4.63 2.96 -5.32
CA LEU A 115 -5.56 2.40 -4.34
C LEU A 115 -5.75 3.32 -3.14
N LEU A 116 -4.70 4.04 -2.74
CA LEU A 116 -4.85 5.08 -1.71
C LEU A 116 -5.78 6.18 -2.21
N ARG A 117 -5.67 6.55 -3.49
CA ARG A 117 -6.59 7.56 -4.07
C ARG A 117 -8.03 7.04 -4.08
N PHE A 118 -8.22 5.76 -4.40
CA PHE A 118 -9.55 5.16 -4.37
C PHE A 118 -10.12 5.25 -2.95
N SER A 119 -9.32 4.90 -1.94
CA SER A 119 -9.73 5.00 -0.55
C SER A 119 -10.07 6.46 -0.18
N PHE A 120 -9.22 7.39 -0.61
CA PHE A 120 -9.46 8.82 -0.42
C PHE A 120 -10.79 9.26 -1.03
N ASP A 121 -11.05 8.86 -2.28
CA ASP A 121 -12.28 9.23 -2.97
C ASP A 121 -13.51 8.71 -2.23
N LEU A 122 -13.45 7.48 -1.73
CA LEU A 122 -14.56 6.92 -0.95
C LEU A 122 -14.75 7.68 0.36
N ALA A 123 -13.66 8.05 1.02
CA ALA A 123 -13.73 8.82 2.26
C ALA A 123 -14.31 10.21 1.99
N ALA A 124 -13.90 10.84 0.90
CA ALA A 124 -14.38 12.18 0.55
C ALA A 124 -15.87 12.18 0.25
N GLN A 125 -16.38 11.12 -0.38
CA GLN A 125 -17.81 11.00 -0.66
C GLN A 125 -18.64 10.93 0.62
N LYS A 126 -18.08 10.39 1.68
CA LYS A 126 -18.80 10.19 2.96
C LYS A 126 -18.59 11.35 3.93
N ALA A 127 -17.71 12.28 3.60
CA ALA A 127 -17.43 13.39 4.51
C ALA A 127 -18.61 14.33 4.56
N PRO A 128 -18.95 14.86 5.74
CA PRO A 128 -20.00 15.88 5.83
C PRO A 128 -19.57 17.13 5.07
N LYS A 129 -20.51 17.78 4.50
CA LYS A 129 -20.24 19.00 3.74
C LYS A 129 -20.33 20.22 4.60
#